data_b41263a988966af123caf7bc8854209e
#
_entry.id   b41263a988966af123caf7bc8854209e
#
_cell.length_a   1.000
_cell.length_b   1.000
_cell.length_c   1.000
_cell.angle_alpha   90.00
_cell.angle_beta   90.00
_cell.angle_gamma   90.00
#
_symmetry.space_group_name_H-M   'P 1'
#
loop_
_entity.id
_entity.type
_entity.pdbx_description
1 polymer ?
#
loop_
_entity_poly.entity_id
_entity_poly.type
_entity_poly.pdbx_seq_one_letter_code
_entity_poly.pdbx_strand_id
1 'polypeptide(L)'
;MNDVLTLILGGGRGTRLFPLTHMRSKPAVPLAGKYRLIDIPISNCLHAGLERIFVLTQFNSASLNRHIAQTYRLDMFSEGFVEVLAAEQTPDSSDWFQGTADAVRQAARHFKGFDAEYFLILAGDHLYRMDFNELIESHIEGNADITIAAQPVSPDDATQ
;
A
#
# COMPACT_ATOMS: atom_id res chain seq x y z
N MET A 1 -8.15 -16.15 -2.18
CA MET A 1 -8.51 -15.29 -1.02
C MET A 1 -9.22 -14.02 -1.51
N ASN A 2 -10.48 -14.17 -1.95
CA ASN A 2 -11.26 -13.02 -2.44
C ASN A 2 -11.78 -12.11 -1.31
N ASP A 3 -11.61 -12.53 -0.06
CA ASP A 3 -12.17 -11.83 1.11
C ASP A 3 -11.22 -10.77 1.69
N VAL A 4 -9.98 -10.68 1.14
CA VAL A 4 -8.97 -9.70 1.57
C VAL A 4 -8.80 -8.61 0.53
N LEU A 5 -8.91 -7.36 0.96
CA LEU A 5 -8.59 -6.18 0.15
C LEU A 5 -7.30 -5.53 0.67
N THR A 6 -6.32 -5.40 -0.20
CA THR A 6 -5.03 -4.81 0.16
C THR A 6 -4.98 -3.31 -0.14
N LEU A 7 -4.53 -2.53 0.83
CA LEU A 7 -4.33 -1.08 0.72
C LEU A 7 -2.86 -0.75 0.95
N ILE A 8 -2.17 -0.27 -0.08
CA ILE A 8 -0.75 0.11 0.02
C ILE A 8 -0.64 1.63 0.07
N LEU A 9 -0.05 2.15 1.15
CA LEU A 9 0.08 3.58 1.40
C LEU A 9 1.30 4.17 0.68
N GLY A 10 1.07 4.88 -0.41
CA GLY A 10 2.11 5.43 -1.30
C GLY A 10 2.30 6.96 -1.26
N GLY A 11 1.73 7.65 -0.27
CA GLY A 11 1.53 9.11 -0.28
C GLY A 11 2.57 9.99 0.41
N GLY A 12 3.63 9.47 1.02
CA GLY A 12 4.60 10.26 1.79
C GLY A 12 5.54 11.13 0.94
N ARG A 13 5.93 12.33 1.46
CA ARG A 13 6.89 13.25 0.80
C ARG A 13 8.28 12.65 0.62
N GLY A 14 8.70 11.75 1.52
CA GLY A 14 9.99 11.05 1.41
C GLY A 14 11.22 11.95 1.52
N THR A 15 11.19 13.01 2.30
CA THR A 15 12.26 14.04 2.42
C THR A 15 13.61 13.46 2.81
N ARG A 16 13.65 12.37 3.57
CA ARG A 16 14.89 11.69 3.99
C ARG A 16 15.66 11.06 2.83
N LEU A 17 15.03 10.83 1.67
CA LEU A 17 15.66 10.27 0.48
C LEU A 17 15.97 11.35 -0.58
N PHE A 18 15.95 12.64 -0.23
CA PHE A 18 16.39 13.67 -1.14
C PHE A 18 17.86 13.44 -1.57
N PRO A 19 18.25 13.63 -2.86
CA PRO A 19 17.46 14.19 -3.96
C PRO A 19 16.62 13.17 -4.76
N LEU A 20 16.61 11.88 -4.41
CA LEU A 20 15.88 10.83 -5.15
C LEU A 20 14.37 11.08 -5.21
N THR A 21 13.84 11.77 -4.20
CA THR A 21 12.41 12.10 -4.08
C THR A 21 12.05 13.50 -4.59
N HIS A 22 12.99 14.22 -5.21
CA HIS A 22 12.73 15.56 -5.72
C HIS A 22 11.56 15.62 -6.72
N MET A 23 11.54 14.67 -7.69
CA MET A 23 10.55 14.62 -8.77
C MET A 23 9.60 13.42 -8.70
N ARG A 24 9.59 12.69 -7.58
CA ARG A 24 8.77 11.48 -7.41
C ARG A 24 8.49 11.17 -5.95
N SER A 25 7.40 10.45 -5.69
CA SER A 25 7.11 9.93 -4.35
C SER A 25 8.14 8.87 -3.93
N LYS A 26 8.30 8.64 -2.62
CA LYS A 26 9.26 7.65 -2.08
C LYS A 26 9.04 6.24 -2.66
N PRO A 27 7.81 5.71 -2.76
CA PRO A 27 7.57 4.39 -3.36
C PRO A 27 8.00 4.28 -4.83
N ALA A 28 8.10 5.41 -5.54
CA ALA A 28 8.52 5.45 -6.93
C ALA A 28 10.04 5.52 -7.12
N VAL A 29 10.84 5.51 -6.05
CA VAL A 29 12.30 5.52 -6.13
C VAL A 29 12.78 4.21 -6.77
N PRO A 30 13.67 4.28 -7.79
CA PRO A 30 14.20 3.10 -8.45
C PRO A 30 15.02 2.23 -7.49
N LEU A 31 14.84 0.92 -7.64
CA LEU A 31 15.56 -0.11 -6.91
C LEU A 31 16.17 -1.10 -7.91
N ALA A 32 17.44 -1.45 -7.75
CA ALA A 32 18.16 -2.41 -8.59
C ALA A 32 18.03 -2.13 -10.12
N GLY A 33 17.95 -0.88 -10.52
CA GLY A 33 17.90 -0.41 -11.90
C GLY A 33 16.57 -0.61 -12.63
N LYS A 34 15.82 -1.64 -12.30
CA LYS A 34 14.61 -2.08 -13.02
C LYS A 34 13.33 -1.87 -12.20
N TYR A 35 13.41 -2.11 -10.91
CA TYR A 35 12.27 -2.07 -9.99
C TYR A 35 12.11 -0.70 -9.33
N ARG A 36 11.04 -0.54 -8.57
CA ARG A 36 10.79 0.56 -7.65
C ARG A 36 10.48 0.01 -6.26
N LEU A 37 10.59 0.83 -5.24
CA LEU A 37 10.30 0.39 -3.87
C LEU A 37 8.90 -0.22 -3.73
N ILE A 38 7.90 0.33 -4.40
CA ILE A 38 6.52 -0.16 -4.39
C ILE A 38 6.39 -1.59 -4.91
N ASP A 39 7.31 -2.04 -5.78
CA ASP A 39 7.23 -3.39 -6.36
C ASP A 39 7.44 -4.47 -5.30
N ILE A 40 8.09 -4.16 -4.18
CA ILE A 40 8.30 -5.12 -3.10
C ILE A 40 6.98 -5.50 -2.40
N PRO A 41 6.20 -4.57 -1.82
CA PRO A 41 4.93 -4.93 -1.21
C PRO A 41 3.92 -5.48 -2.22
N ILE A 42 3.85 -4.96 -3.44
CA ILE A 42 2.96 -5.51 -4.48
C ILE A 42 3.35 -6.96 -4.81
N SER A 43 4.64 -7.24 -5.01
CA SER A 43 5.11 -8.60 -5.33
C SER A 43 4.85 -9.57 -4.18
N ASN A 44 5.02 -9.16 -2.92
CA ASN A 44 4.69 -9.98 -1.77
C ASN A 44 3.18 -10.31 -1.73
N CYS A 45 2.30 -9.33 -2.03
CA CYS A 45 0.86 -9.56 -2.12
C CYS A 45 0.50 -10.56 -3.22
N LEU A 46 1.01 -10.34 -4.44
CA LEU A 46 0.75 -11.23 -5.57
C LEU A 46 1.28 -12.65 -5.32
N HIS A 47 2.44 -12.78 -4.65
CA HIS A 47 2.99 -14.07 -4.26
C HIS A 47 2.10 -14.81 -3.24
N ALA A 48 1.46 -14.07 -2.35
CA ALA A 48 0.49 -14.61 -1.39
C ALA A 48 -0.92 -14.84 -2.00
N GLY A 49 -1.11 -14.62 -3.30
CA GLY A 49 -2.41 -14.74 -3.96
C GLY A 49 -3.39 -13.61 -3.63
N LEU A 50 -2.89 -12.49 -3.11
CA LEU A 50 -3.68 -11.30 -2.82
C LEU A 50 -3.63 -10.37 -4.03
N GLU A 51 -4.61 -10.50 -4.91
CA GLU A 51 -4.64 -9.83 -6.21
C GLU A 51 -5.50 -8.56 -6.24
N ARG A 52 -6.23 -8.25 -5.16
CA ARG A 52 -7.10 -7.07 -5.07
C ARG A 52 -6.38 -5.98 -4.29
N ILE A 53 -5.69 -5.08 -5.02
CA ILE A 53 -4.73 -4.13 -4.44
C ILE A 53 -5.07 -2.70 -4.87
N PHE A 54 -5.33 -1.83 -3.90
CA PHE A 54 -5.34 -0.38 -4.08
C PHE A 54 -4.05 0.25 -3.57
N VAL A 55 -3.46 1.15 -4.37
CA VAL A 55 -2.32 1.97 -3.97
C VAL A 55 -2.79 3.40 -3.77
N LEU A 56 -2.78 3.85 -2.50
CA LEU A 56 -3.22 5.18 -2.10
C LEU A 56 -2.08 6.18 -2.31
N THR A 57 -2.29 7.17 -3.17
CA THR A 57 -1.25 8.14 -3.56
C THR A 57 -1.70 9.58 -3.30
N GLN A 58 -0.74 10.46 -3.04
CA GLN A 58 -1.02 11.87 -2.82
C GLN A 58 0.04 12.77 -3.45
N PHE A 59 1.29 12.65 -3.04
CA PHE A 59 2.36 13.57 -3.39
C PHE A 59 3.25 13.02 -4.51
N ASN A 60 3.56 13.84 -5.53
CA ASN A 60 4.45 13.50 -6.66
C ASN A 60 4.17 12.12 -7.27
N SER A 61 2.89 11.77 -7.43
CA SER A 61 2.45 10.40 -7.76
C SER A 61 2.53 10.06 -9.25
N ALA A 62 2.68 11.03 -10.16
CA ALA A 62 2.58 10.80 -11.60
C ALA A 62 3.50 9.68 -12.13
N SER A 63 4.75 9.62 -11.64
CA SER A 63 5.69 8.57 -12.04
C SER A 63 5.36 7.21 -11.43
N LEU A 64 4.78 7.19 -10.22
CA LEU A 64 4.30 5.99 -9.56
C LEU A 64 3.09 5.42 -10.28
N ASN A 65 2.08 6.26 -10.55
CA ASN A 65 0.85 5.88 -11.24
C ASN A 65 1.15 5.27 -12.62
N ARG A 66 2.05 5.92 -13.37
CA ARG A 66 2.50 5.40 -14.67
C ARG A 66 3.17 4.03 -14.54
N HIS A 67 4.06 3.86 -13.55
CA HIS A 67 4.74 2.60 -13.33
C HIS A 67 3.75 1.47 -13.02
N ILE A 68 2.83 1.68 -12.09
CA ILE A 68 1.81 0.70 -11.72
C ILE A 68 0.96 0.32 -12.94
N ALA A 69 0.42 1.30 -13.65
CA ALA A 69 -0.44 1.06 -14.81
C ALA A 69 0.27 0.33 -15.97
N GLN A 70 1.60 0.45 -16.08
CA GLN A 70 2.38 -0.23 -17.12
C GLN A 70 2.86 -1.61 -16.69
N THR A 71 3.15 -1.81 -15.41
CA THR A 71 3.80 -3.01 -14.90
C THR A 71 2.79 -4.08 -14.46
N TYR A 72 1.73 -3.66 -13.78
CA TYR A 72 0.74 -4.57 -13.17
C TYR A 72 -0.55 -4.60 -14.00
N ARG A 73 -0.50 -5.41 -15.05
CA ARG A 73 -1.67 -5.70 -15.90
C ARG A 73 -2.04 -7.15 -15.68
N LEU A 74 -3.04 -7.37 -14.85
CA LEU A 74 -3.59 -8.71 -14.65
C LEU A 74 -4.41 -9.12 -15.87
N ASP A 75 -4.64 -10.41 -16.01
CA ASP A 75 -5.44 -10.97 -17.10
C ASP A 75 -6.86 -10.39 -17.06
N MET A 76 -7.44 -10.13 -18.23
CA MET A 76 -8.79 -9.58 -18.36
C MET A 76 -9.90 -10.52 -17.82
N PHE A 77 -9.58 -11.78 -17.59
CA PHE A 77 -10.47 -12.76 -16.99
C PHE A 77 -10.24 -12.91 -15.47
N SER A 78 -9.19 -12.28 -14.91
CA SER A 78 -8.94 -12.23 -13.47
C SER A 78 -9.88 -11.19 -12.82
N GLU A 79 -10.40 -11.50 -11.65
CA GLU A 79 -11.10 -10.53 -10.80
C GLU A 79 -10.12 -9.65 -10.01
N GLY A 80 -8.82 -9.94 -10.11
CA GLY A 80 -7.75 -9.18 -9.48
C GLY A 80 -7.46 -7.85 -10.19
N PHE A 81 -6.92 -6.91 -9.43
CA PHE A 81 -6.48 -5.62 -9.94
C PHE A 81 -5.36 -5.02 -9.08
N VAL A 82 -4.57 -4.14 -9.69
CA VAL A 82 -3.66 -3.23 -8.99
C VAL A 82 -3.98 -1.82 -9.46
N GLU A 83 -4.75 -1.09 -8.67
CA GLU A 83 -5.26 0.23 -9.03
C GLU A 83 -4.73 1.32 -8.11
N VAL A 84 -4.61 2.53 -8.66
CA VAL A 84 -4.18 3.72 -7.92
C VAL A 84 -5.40 4.54 -7.52
N LEU A 85 -5.53 4.79 -6.23
CA LEU A 85 -6.45 5.79 -5.69
C LEU A 85 -5.65 7.02 -5.26
N ALA A 86 -5.81 8.11 -6.01
CA ALA A 86 -5.21 9.40 -5.67
C ALA A 86 -6.07 10.12 -4.64
N ALA A 87 -5.43 10.95 -3.79
CA ALA A 87 -6.17 11.88 -2.95
C ALA A 87 -7.00 12.83 -3.84
N GLU A 88 -8.26 12.97 -3.53
CA GLU A 88 -9.22 13.78 -4.27
C GLU A 88 -9.78 14.88 -3.38
N GLN A 89 -9.93 16.06 -3.96
CA GLN A 89 -10.75 17.11 -3.37
C GLN A 89 -12.21 16.89 -3.77
N THR A 90 -13.08 16.94 -2.80
CA THR A 90 -14.54 16.82 -3.01
C THR A 90 -15.24 18.09 -2.53
N PRO A 91 -16.49 18.32 -2.90
CA PRO A 91 -17.26 19.45 -2.37
C PRO A 91 -17.32 19.49 -0.84
N ASP A 92 -17.24 18.31 -0.20
CA ASP A 92 -17.34 18.15 1.25
C ASP A 92 -15.97 18.18 1.96
N SER A 93 -14.87 18.02 1.23
CA SER A 93 -13.50 18.03 1.78
C SER A 93 -12.50 18.51 0.74
N SER A 94 -11.80 19.59 1.05
CA SER A 94 -10.71 20.14 0.24
C SER A 94 -9.33 19.71 0.72
N ASP A 95 -9.27 18.92 1.80
CA ASP A 95 -8.04 18.61 2.48
C ASP A 95 -7.32 17.40 1.88
N TRP A 96 -6.01 17.49 1.85
CA TRP A 96 -5.15 16.35 1.59
C TRP A 96 -5.19 15.37 2.77
N PHE A 97 -4.81 14.12 2.53
CA PHE A 97 -4.69 13.12 3.59
C PHE A 97 -3.85 13.65 4.76
N GLN A 98 -4.45 13.71 5.94
CA GLN A 98 -3.81 14.23 7.15
C GLN A 98 -2.96 13.16 7.88
N GLY A 99 -2.85 11.97 7.31
CA GLY A 99 -2.07 10.86 7.85
C GLY A 99 -2.48 9.54 7.20
N THR A 100 -1.84 8.47 7.63
CA THR A 100 -2.04 7.13 7.06
C THR A 100 -3.45 6.59 7.28
N ALA A 101 -3.98 6.72 8.50
CA ALA A 101 -5.34 6.29 8.82
C ALA A 101 -6.39 7.16 8.11
N ASP A 102 -6.12 8.45 7.95
CA ASP A 102 -7.00 9.36 7.24
C ASP A 102 -7.07 9.03 5.74
N ALA A 103 -5.95 8.65 5.13
CA ALA A 103 -5.92 8.18 3.75
C ALA A 103 -6.85 6.99 3.53
N VAL A 104 -6.82 6.00 4.42
CA VAL A 104 -7.71 4.83 4.37
C VAL A 104 -9.17 5.25 4.56
N ARG A 105 -9.45 6.13 5.52
CA ARG A 105 -10.80 6.60 5.82
C ARG A 105 -11.41 7.36 4.64
N GLN A 106 -10.67 8.27 4.02
CA GLN A 106 -11.13 9.03 2.85
C GLN A 106 -11.31 8.13 1.62
N ALA A 107 -10.42 7.14 1.43
CA ALA A 107 -10.51 6.17 0.35
C ALA A 107 -11.65 5.16 0.55
N ALA A 108 -12.21 5.01 1.75
CA ALA A 108 -13.23 4.01 2.08
C ALA A 108 -14.46 4.01 1.15
N ARG A 109 -14.80 5.18 0.59
CA ARG A 109 -15.91 5.31 -0.39
C ARG A 109 -15.68 4.49 -1.67
N HIS A 110 -14.42 4.29 -2.07
CA HIS A 110 -14.08 3.59 -3.31
C HIS A 110 -14.15 2.07 -3.17
N PHE A 111 -14.06 1.55 -1.94
CA PHE A 111 -14.08 0.11 -1.70
C PHE A 111 -15.30 -0.39 -0.91
N LYS A 112 -16.27 0.48 -0.62
CA LYS A 112 -17.56 0.06 -0.03
C LYS A 112 -18.36 -0.93 -0.87
N GLY A 113 -18.10 -0.99 -2.17
CA GLY A 113 -18.74 -1.92 -3.10
C GLY A 113 -18.03 -3.27 -3.24
N PHE A 114 -16.86 -3.42 -2.62
CA PHE A 114 -16.12 -4.67 -2.63
C PHE A 114 -16.55 -5.53 -1.45
N ASP A 115 -16.82 -6.79 -1.73
CA ASP A 115 -17.08 -7.79 -0.70
C ASP A 115 -15.75 -8.24 -0.11
N ALA A 116 -15.30 -7.53 0.93
CA ALA A 116 -14.05 -7.77 1.63
C ALA A 116 -14.29 -7.85 3.13
N GLU A 117 -13.92 -8.98 3.71
CA GLU A 117 -14.02 -9.22 5.14
C GLU A 117 -12.81 -8.65 5.89
N TYR A 118 -11.63 -8.69 5.24
CA TYR A 118 -10.38 -8.25 5.84
C TYR A 118 -9.69 -7.18 5.00
N PHE A 119 -8.99 -6.29 5.69
CA PHE A 119 -8.15 -5.26 5.07
C PHE A 119 -6.69 -5.46 5.46
N LEU A 120 -5.83 -5.70 4.46
CA LEU A 120 -4.38 -5.70 4.64
C LEU A 120 -3.82 -4.31 4.32
N ILE A 121 -3.32 -3.59 5.32
CA ILE A 121 -2.80 -2.23 5.15
C ILE A 121 -1.27 -2.26 5.23
N LEU A 122 -0.60 -1.82 4.16
CA LEU A 122 0.84 -1.89 4.00
C LEU A 122 1.44 -0.50 3.73
N ALA A 123 2.68 -0.27 4.17
CA ALA A 123 3.46 0.86 3.73
C ALA A 123 4.09 0.58 2.35
N GLY A 124 4.01 1.53 1.42
CA GLY A 124 4.51 1.39 0.06
C GLY A 124 6.01 1.59 -0.11
N ASP A 125 6.73 1.78 0.97
CA ASP A 125 8.17 2.06 1.00
C ASP A 125 8.97 1.10 1.88
N HIS A 126 8.34 0.05 2.36
CA HIS A 126 8.99 -0.99 3.13
C HIS A 126 9.75 -1.97 2.23
N LEU A 127 10.95 -2.31 2.66
CA LEU A 127 11.83 -3.25 1.99
C LEU A 127 11.99 -4.48 2.88
N TYR A 128 11.07 -5.42 2.76
CA TYR A 128 11.08 -6.67 3.51
C TYR A 128 10.48 -7.81 2.70
N ARG A 129 10.78 -9.03 3.12
CA ARG A 129 10.14 -10.24 2.62
C ARG A 129 9.26 -10.80 3.74
N MET A 130 7.98 -10.96 3.45
CA MET A 130 6.99 -11.49 4.38
C MET A 130 5.95 -12.31 3.61
N ASP A 131 5.54 -13.43 4.18
CA ASP A 131 4.37 -14.14 3.73
C ASP A 131 3.14 -13.56 4.42
N PHE A 132 2.29 -12.91 3.65
CA PHE A 132 1.09 -12.30 4.21
C PHE A 132 0.00 -13.31 4.55
N ASN A 133 0.08 -14.55 4.02
CA ASN A 133 -0.86 -15.61 4.40
C ASN A 133 -0.70 -15.93 5.89
N GLU A 134 0.54 -16.07 6.38
CA GLU A 134 0.80 -16.32 7.81
C GLU A 134 0.24 -15.20 8.71
N LEU A 135 0.34 -13.94 8.27
CA LEU A 135 -0.21 -12.80 9.01
C LEU A 135 -1.75 -12.85 9.05
N ILE A 136 -2.39 -13.15 7.92
CA ILE A 136 -3.85 -13.24 7.81
C ILE A 136 -4.38 -14.44 8.60
N GLU A 137 -3.74 -15.60 8.48
CA GLU A 137 -4.08 -16.80 9.25
C GLU A 137 -4.01 -16.53 10.76
N SER A 138 -2.93 -15.91 11.22
CA SER A 138 -2.76 -15.51 12.63
C SER A 138 -3.85 -14.54 13.10
N HIS A 139 -4.29 -13.64 12.24
CA HIS A 139 -5.38 -12.71 12.52
C HIS A 139 -6.72 -13.44 12.70
N ILE A 140 -7.03 -14.36 11.79
CA ILE A 140 -8.27 -15.14 11.79
C ILE A 140 -8.32 -16.11 12.98
N GLU A 141 -7.23 -16.87 13.19
CA GLU A 141 -7.12 -17.82 14.31
C GLU A 141 -7.19 -17.11 15.67
N GLY A 142 -6.60 -15.93 15.75
CA GLY A 142 -6.63 -15.09 16.95
C GLY A 142 -7.98 -14.42 17.20
N ASN A 143 -8.93 -14.51 16.26
CA ASN A 143 -10.20 -13.76 16.26
C ASN A 143 -10.00 -12.31 16.68
N ALA A 144 -8.98 -11.67 16.09
CA ALA A 144 -8.54 -10.34 16.46
C ALA A 144 -9.27 -9.26 15.63
N ASP A 145 -9.57 -8.12 16.23
CA ASP A 145 -10.06 -6.95 15.50
C ASP A 145 -8.96 -6.27 14.70
N ILE A 146 -7.73 -6.27 15.25
CA ILE A 146 -6.54 -5.65 14.62
C ILE A 146 -5.33 -6.53 14.92
N THR A 147 -4.53 -6.85 13.89
CA THR A 147 -3.23 -7.50 14.01
C THR A 147 -2.14 -6.58 13.46
N ILE A 148 -1.06 -6.42 14.20
CA ILE A 148 0.06 -5.55 13.84
C ILE A 148 1.31 -6.39 13.70
N ALA A 149 1.94 -6.37 12.51
CA ALA A 149 3.26 -6.94 12.33
C ALA A 149 4.30 -6.04 13.03
N ALA A 150 4.97 -6.57 14.04
CA ALA A 150 5.94 -5.84 14.86
C ALA A 150 7.24 -6.63 14.95
N GLN A 151 8.36 -5.90 15.02
CA GLN A 151 9.67 -6.47 15.26
C GLN A 151 10.15 -6.00 16.65
N PRO A 152 10.61 -6.91 17.51
CA PRO A 152 11.20 -6.51 18.77
C PRO A 152 12.53 -5.76 18.53
N VAL A 153 12.68 -4.62 19.19
CA VAL A 153 13.88 -3.78 19.12
C VAL A 153 14.35 -3.45 20.54
N SER A 154 15.61 -3.05 20.69
CA SER A 154 16.09 -2.58 21.99
C SER A 154 15.42 -1.26 22.39
N PRO A 155 15.32 -0.93 23.71
CA PRO A 155 14.76 0.34 24.15
C PRO A 155 15.47 1.56 23.54
N ASP A 156 16.76 1.48 23.30
CA ASP A 156 17.55 2.56 22.70
C ASP A 156 17.20 2.77 21.20
N ASP A 157 16.90 1.69 20.48
CA ASP A 157 16.49 1.75 19.08
C ASP A 157 15.03 2.23 18.93
N ALA A 158 14.20 2.00 19.93
CA ALA A 158 12.79 2.39 19.92
C ALA A 158 12.55 3.91 20.06
N THR A 159 13.59 4.66 20.44
CA THR A 159 13.52 6.12 20.65
C THR A 159 14.05 6.95 19.48
N GLN A 160 14.43 6.33 18.36
CA GLN A 160 14.99 7.01 17.18
C GLN A 160 13.94 7.46 16.15
#